data_a34730b5d807d186da0a53dbe2b745e1
#
_entry.id   a34730b5d807d186da0a53dbe2b745e1
#
_cell.length_a   1.000
_cell.length_b   1.000
_cell.length_c   1.000
_cell.angle_alpha   90.00
_cell.angle_beta   90.00
_cell.angle_gamma   90.00
#
_symmetry.space_group_name_H-M   'P 1'
#
loop_
_entity.id
_entity.type
_entity.pdbx_description
1 polymer ?
#
loop_
_entity_poly.entity_id
_entity_poly.type
_entity_poly.pdbx_seq_one_letter_code
_entity_poly.pdbx_strand_id
1 'polypeptide(L)'
;MSYSIWIQDLPACIQSLDDIPDDFLPGVIGERSDFIQRIIEVVPFADFTDPSRGLIDGSDFSIEIEMNAEQVETCNFSLWGSSVGIGLVAGIVEYLHLPALHSGGDGIFRPGDVAIDFKRWQEYRDQVAGEPVAP
;
A
#
# COMPACT_ATOMS: atom_id res chain seq x y z
N MET A 1 14.95 2.10 -9.12
CA MET A 1 13.68 2.26 -9.81
C MET A 1 12.54 1.98 -8.83
N SER A 2 11.58 2.89 -8.68
CA SER A 2 10.47 2.72 -7.76
C SER A 2 9.20 2.31 -8.50
N TYR A 3 8.34 1.57 -7.80
CA TYR A 3 7.02 1.20 -8.28
C TYR A 3 5.99 1.90 -7.41
N SER A 4 4.99 2.53 -8.01
CA SER A 4 4.00 3.29 -7.27
C SER A 4 2.63 2.62 -7.29
N ILE A 5 2.03 2.56 -6.10
CA ILE A 5 0.63 2.14 -5.89
C ILE A 5 0.01 3.25 -5.05
N TRP A 6 -1.21 3.68 -5.41
CA TRP A 6 -1.88 4.70 -4.60
C TRP A 6 -3.36 4.39 -4.45
N ILE A 7 -3.87 4.68 -3.26
CA ILE A 7 -5.28 4.52 -2.90
C ILE A 7 -5.95 5.87 -3.09
N GLN A 8 -7.06 5.88 -3.81
CA GLN A 8 -7.89 7.07 -3.97
C GLN A 8 -9.34 6.67 -4.29
N ASP A 9 -10.24 7.64 -4.17
CA ASP A 9 -11.62 7.47 -4.60
C ASP A 9 -11.68 7.28 -6.12
N LEU A 10 -12.51 6.35 -6.58
CA LEU A 10 -12.70 6.07 -8.00
C LEU A 10 -14.19 6.04 -8.34
N PRO A 11 -14.58 6.36 -9.59
CA PRO A 11 -15.94 6.16 -10.04
C PRO A 11 -16.34 4.69 -9.96
N ALA A 12 -17.61 4.42 -9.74
CA ALA A 12 -18.13 3.06 -9.72
C ALA A 12 -18.00 2.41 -11.10
N CYS A 13 -17.76 1.09 -11.10
CA CYS A 13 -17.79 0.25 -12.31
C CYS A 13 -16.72 0.57 -13.35
N ILE A 14 -15.60 1.14 -12.96
CA ILE A 14 -14.47 1.32 -13.90
C ILE A 14 -13.67 0.02 -14.01
N GLN A 15 -13.07 -0.19 -15.19
CA GLN A 15 -12.22 -1.36 -15.46
C GLN A 15 -10.78 -0.97 -15.80
N SER A 16 -10.54 0.31 -16.14
CA SER A 16 -9.20 0.82 -16.39
C SER A 16 -9.14 2.32 -16.08
N LEU A 17 -7.91 2.88 -16.06
CA LEU A 17 -7.71 4.32 -15.88
C LEU A 17 -8.42 5.15 -16.95
N ASP A 18 -8.55 4.61 -18.15
CA ASP A 18 -9.20 5.31 -19.27
C ASP A 18 -10.71 5.53 -19.03
N ASP A 19 -11.30 4.75 -18.14
CA ASP A 19 -12.71 4.88 -17.78
C ASP A 19 -12.98 6.03 -16.81
N ILE A 20 -11.94 6.66 -16.25
CA ILE A 20 -12.11 7.77 -15.32
C ILE A 20 -12.36 9.05 -16.13
N PRO A 21 -13.50 9.75 -15.90
CA PRO A 21 -13.75 11.01 -16.56
C PRO A 21 -12.67 12.05 -16.26
N ASP A 22 -12.34 12.89 -17.23
CA ASP A 22 -11.32 13.94 -17.06
C ASP A 22 -11.67 14.93 -15.95
N ASP A 23 -12.96 15.13 -15.69
CA ASP A 23 -13.47 16.04 -14.66
C ASP A 23 -13.71 15.35 -13.31
N PHE A 24 -13.36 14.08 -13.18
CA PHE A 24 -13.54 13.37 -11.91
C PHE A 24 -12.58 13.92 -10.85
N LEU A 25 -13.13 14.29 -9.70
CA LEU A 25 -12.36 14.78 -8.56
C LEU A 25 -12.46 13.75 -7.43
N PRO A 26 -11.35 13.10 -7.05
CA PRO A 26 -11.34 12.17 -5.93
C PRO A 26 -11.77 12.87 -4.64
N GLY A 27 -12.66 12.21 -3.88
CA GLY A 27 -13.07 12.71 -2.57
C GLY A 27 -12.16 12.26 -1.46
N VAL A 28 -12.46 12.72 -0.24
CA VAL A 28 -11.77 12.29 0.96
C VAL A 28 -12.13 10.83 1.24
N ILE A 29 -11.10 10.00 1.45
CA ILE A 29 -11.28 8.57 1.71
C ILE A 29 -11.12 8.19 3.18
N GLY A 30 -10.71 9.11 4.03
CA GLY A 30 -10.60 8.90 5.47
C GLY A 30 -9.66 9.89 6.13
N GLU A 31 -9.50 9.72 7.43
CA GLU A 31 -8.56 10.53 8.21
C GLU A 31 -7.19 9.86 8.27
N ARG A 32 -6.14 10.68 8.23
CA ARG A 32 -4.77 10.19 8.25
C ARG A 32 -4.47 9.33 9.49
N SER A 33 -4.96 9.72 10.64
CA SER A 33 -4.75 8.96 11.88
C SER A 33 -5.35 7.56 11.80
N ASP A 34 -6.52 7.41 11.19
CA ASP A 34 -7.14 6.11 10.98
C ASP A 34 -6.35 5.24 10.00
N PHE A 35 -5.85 5.84 8.91
CA PHE A 35 -4.99 5.13 7.96
C PHE A 35 -3.73 4.62 8.65
N ILE A 36 -3.07 5.46 9.44
CA ILE A 36 -1.85 5.08 10.18
C ILE A 36 -2.14 3.90 11.09
N GLN A 37 -3.23 3.97 11.86
CA GLN A 37 -3.59 2.91 12.79
C GLN A 37 -3.84 1.59 12.06
N ARG A 38 -4.59 1.63 10.97
CA ARG A 38 -4.91 0.42 10.19
C ARG A 38 -3.68 -0.15 9.50
N ILE A 39 -2.80 0.68 8.98
CA ILE A 39 -1.55 0.22 8.37
C ILE A 39 -0.68 -0.46 9.43
N ILE A 40 -0.57 0.10 10.63
CA ILE A 40 0.20 -0.51 11.73
C ILE A 40 -0.43 -1.84 12.17
N GLU A 41 -1.74 -2.00 12.10
CA GLU A 41 -2.39 -3.28 12.38
C GLU A 41 -1.93 -4.38 11.41
N VAL A 42 -1.68 -4.04 10.15
CA VAL A 42 -1.17 -4.98 9.15
C VAL A 42 0.35 -5.13 9.25
N VAL A 43 1.06 -4.03 9.47
CA VAL A 43 2.52 -3.96 9.50
C VAL A 43 2.96 -3.26 10.78
N PRO A 44 3.10 -4.00 11.90
CA PRO A 44 3.41 -3.38 13.20
C PRO A 44 4.73 -2.61 13.24
N PHE A 45 5.66 -2.89 12.35
CA PHE A 45 6.96 -2.21 12.30
C PHE A 45 6.99 -1.00 11.36
N ALA A 46 5.82 -0.59 10.81
CA ALA A 46 5.74 0.64 10.04
C ALA A 46 6.07 1.85 10.94
N ASP A 47 6.89 2.75 10.43
CA ASP A 47 7.34 3.93 11.16
C ASP A 47 6.63 5.17 10.66
N PHE A 48 5.77 5.74 11.49
CA PHE A 48 5.04 6.97 11.22
C PHE A 48 5.47 8.10 12.18
N THR A 49 6.75 8.16 12.52
CA THR A 49 7.29 9.28 13.30
C THR A 49 6.93 10.62 12.64
N ASP A 50 6.98 10.69 11.30
CA ASP A 50 6.37 11.75 10.52
C ASP A 50 5.01 11.24 10.01
N PRO A 51 3.87 11.77 10.50
CA PRO A 51 2.56 11.27 10.08
C PRO A 51 2.27 11.42 8.58
N SER A 52 2.89 12.38 7.92
CA SER A 52 2.71 12.56 6.47
C SER A 52 3.56 11.61 5.63
N ARG A 53 4.52 10.92 6.25
CA ARG A 53 5.50 10.11 5.54
C ARG A 53 5.89 8.87 6.35
N GLY A 54 5.16 7.77 6.12
CA GLY A 54 5.47 6.50 6.75
C GLY A 54 6.56 5.74 6.03
N LEU A 55 7.30 4.91 6.76
CA LEU A 55 8.38 4.08 6.22
C LEU A 55 8.20 2.64 6.67
N ILE A 56 8.36 1.72 5.73
CA ILE A 56 8.41 0.28 6.01
C ILE A 56 9.68 -0.24 5.38
N ASP A 57 10.65 -0.64 6.20
CA ASP A 57 11.91 -1.18 5.73
C ASP A 57 11.99 -2.67 6.00
N GLY A 58 12.13 -3.46 4.94
CA GLY A 58 12.40 -4.87 5.02
C GLY A 58 13.88 -5.15 4.72
N SER A 59 14.24 -6.43 4.69
CA SER A 59 15.63 -6.82 4.42
C SER A 59 16.04 -6.60 2.96
N ASP A 60 15.09 -6.68 2.02
CA ASP A 60 15.34 -6.57 0.59
C ASP A 60 14.35 -5.66 -0.13
N PHE A 61 13.54 -4.91 0.62
CA PHE A 61 12.60 -3.94 0.07
C PHE A 61 12.44 -2.75 0.99
N SER A 62 11.93 -1.65 0.46
CA SER A 62 11.58 -0.45 1.22
C SER A 62 10.31 0.15 0.66
N ILE A 63 9.45 0.64 1.53
CA ILE A 63 8.19 1.28 1.15
C ILE A 63 8.09 2.63 1.84
N GLU A 64 7.79 3.66 1.06
CA GLU A 64 7.49 4.99 1.58
C GLU A 64 6.00 5.27 1.38
N ILE A 65 5.33 5.75 2.42
CA ILE A 65 3.89 6.00 2.41
C ILE A 65 3.67 7.50 2.59
N GLU A 66 3.00 8.14 1.64
CA GLU A 66 2.74 9.58 1.69
C GLU A 66 1.24 9.87 1.83
N MET A 67 0.93 10.66 2.87
CA MET A 67 -0.42 11.18 3.13
C MET A 67 -0.26 12.63 3.57
N ASN A 68 -0.38 13.57 2.66
CA ASN A 68 0.02 14.98 2.87
C ASN A 68 -0.97 15.81 3.67
N ALA A 69 -2.17 15.31 3.92
CA ALA A 69 -3.21 16.05 4.63
C ALA A 69 -3.91 15.16 5.66
N GLU A 70 -4.47 15.77 6.70
CA GLU A 70 -5.26 15.05 7.70
C GLU A 70 -6.52 14.42 7.10
N GLN A 71 -7.13 15.10 6.13
CA GLN A 71 -8.22 14.57 5.33
C GLN A 71 -7.59 13.95 4.08
N VAL A 72 -7.49 12.62 4.07
CA VAL A 72 -6.74 11.91 3.02
C VAL A 72 -7.58 11.79 1.76
N GLU A 73 -7.08 12.33 0.66
CA GLU A 73 -7.63 12.12 -0.68
C GLU A 73 -6.83 11.06 -1.44
N THR A 74 -5.54 10.97 -1.16
CA THR A 74 -4.63 10.01 -1.78
C THR A 74 -3.64 9.49 -0.76
N CYS A 75 -3.49 8.16 -0.71
CA CYS A 75 -2.44 7.50 0.06
C CYS A 75 -1.50 6.83 -0.95
N ASN A 76 -0.29 7.32 -1.06
CA ASN A 76 0.68 6.88 -2.06
C ASN A 76 1.75 5.98 -1.43
N PHE A 77 1.99 4.83 -2.08
CA PHE A 77 3.04 3.89 -1.70
C PHE A 77 4.09 3.87 -2.81
N SER A 78 5.31 4.22 -2.46
CA SER A 78 6.46 4.09 -3.35
C SER A 78 7.32 2.93 -2.88
N LEU A 79 7.56 1.96 -3.77
CA LEU A 79 8.21 0.69 -3.44
C LEU A 79 9.53 0.57 -4.16
N TRP A 80 10.55 0.10 -3.43
CA TRP A 80 11.86 -0.23 -3.96
C TRP A 80 12.23 -1.63 -3.51
N GLY A 81 13.00 -2.33 -4.33
CA GLY A 81 13.53 -3.64 -3.99
C GLY A 81 12.67 -4.79 -4.51
N SER A 82 12.52 -5.84 -3.71
CA SER A 82 11.87 -7.06 -4.15
C SER A 82 10.35 -6.96 -4.24
N SER A 83 9.74 -7.91 -4.94
CA SER A 83 8.29 -8.02 -5.09
C SER A 83 7.55 -8.31 -3.78
N VAL A 84 8.27 -8.67 -2.73
CA VAL A 84 7.67 -8.88 -1.40
C VAL A 84 6.96 -7.61 -0.93
N GLY A 85 7.54 -6.44 -1.21
CA GLY A 85 6.91 -5.16 -0.87
C GLY A 85 5.56 -4.96 -1.56
N ILE A 86 5.41 -5.41 -2.81
CA ILE A 86 4.14 -5.32 -3.54
C ILE A 86 3.06 -6.15 -2.83
N GLY A 87 3.40 -7.37 -2.41
CA GLY A 87 2.48 -8.22 -1.69
C GLY A 87 2.04 -7.62 -0.37
N LEU A 88 2.94 -6.93 0.32
CA LEU A 88 2.63 -6.24 1.56
C LEU A 88 1.64 -5.10 1.34
N VAL A 89 1.86 -4.27 0.33
CA VAL A 89 0.92 -3.20 -0.01
C VAL A 89 -0.42 -3.76 -0.45
N ALA A 90 -0.45 -4.88 -1.18
CA ALA A 90 -1.68 -5.55 -1.54
C ALA A 90 -2.50 -5.95 -0.30
N GLY A 91 -1.83 -6.47 0.73
CA GLY A 91 -2.49 -6.79 1.98
C GLY A 91 -3.07 -5.58 2.69
N ILE A 92 -2.35 -4.45 2.67
CA ILE A 92 -2.83 -3.19 3.23
C ILE A 92 -4.07 -2.71 2.47
N VAL A 93 -4.01 -2.69 1.14
CA VAL A 93 -5.13 -2.25 0.28
C VAL A 93 -6.36 -3.12 0.52
N GLU A 94 -6.18 -4.44 0.58
CA GLU A 94 -7.28 -5.37 0.84
C GLU A 94 -7.90 -5.15 2.22
N TYR A 95 -7.07 -4.95 3.24
CA TYR A 95 -7.53 -4.68 4.60
C TYR A 95 -8.35 -3.39 4.70
N LEU A 96 -7.93 -2.35 3.96
CA LEU A 96 -8.61 -1.07 3.95
C LEU A 96 -9.91 -1.08 3.13
N HIS A 97 -10.11 -2.07 2.27
CA HIS A 97 -11.26 -2.16 1.35
C HIS A 97 -11.47 -0.91 0.49
N LEU A 98 -10.37 -0.33 0.01
CA LEU A 98 -10.40 0.87 -0.81
C LEU A 98 -9.83 0.60 -2.19
N PRO A 99 -10.31 1.30 -3.23
CA PRO A 99 -9.75 1.14 -4.56
C PRO A 99 -8.33 1.70 -4.66
N ALA A 100 -7.52 1.06 -5.47
CA ALA A 100 -6.14 1.46 -5.66
C ALA A 100 -5.75 1.42 -7.13
N LEU A 101 -4.77 2.24 -7.49
CA LEU A 101 -4.20 2.36 -8.81
C LEU A 101 -2.71 2.03 -8.76
N HIS A 102 -2.13 1.67 -9.90
CA HIS A 102 -0.69 1.46 -10.01
C HIS A 102 -0.20 1.82 -11.40
N SER A 103 1.12 1.88 -11.57
CA SER A 103 1.73 2.31 -12.82
C SER A 103 1.80 1.21 -13.88
N GLY A 104 1.29 0.01 -13.61
CA GLY A 104 1.32 -1.11 -14.55
C GLY A 104 -0.05 -1.45 -15.12
N GLY A 105 -0.06 -2.26 -16.19
CA GLY A 105 -1.27 -2.83 -16.78
C GLY A 105 -2.32 -1.79 -17.17
N ASP A 106 -3.57 -2.05 -16.79
CA ASP A 106 -4.70 -1.14 -17.04
C ASP A 106 -4.82 -0.01 -16.00
N GLY A 107 -3.88 0.07 -15.07
CA GLY A 107 -3.84 1.09 -14.03
C GLY A 107 -4.61 0.75 -12.77
N ILE A 108 -5.47 -0.24 -12.79
CA ILE A 108 -6.23 -0.68 -11.61
C ILE A 108 -5.44 -1.73 -10.86
N PHE A 109 -5.14 -1.44 -9.59
CA PHE A 109 -4.43 -2.39 -8.74
C PHE A 109 -5.44 -3.33 -8.08
N ARG A 110 -5.26 -4.64 -8.31
CA ARG A 110 -6.15 -5.68 -7.78
C ARG A 110 -5.38 -6.52 -6.76
N PRO A 111 -5.62 -6.32 -5.46
CA PRO A 111 -4.86 -7.03 -4.42
C PRO A 111 -4.90 -8.56 -4.55
N GLY A 112 -6.02 -9.11 -5.05
CA GLY A 112 -6.16 -10.54 -5.23
C GLY A 112 -5.14 -11.16 -6.18
N ASP A 113 -4.62 -10.40 -7.13
CA ASP A 113 -3.64 -10.88 -8.09
C ASP A 113 -2.26 -11.09 -7.48
N VAL A 114 -2.00 -10.48 -6.31
CA VAL A 114 -0.72 -10.59 -5.61
C VAL A 114 -0.86 -11.19 -4.21
N ALA A 115 -1.99 -11.80 -3.90
CA ALA A 115 -2.25 -12.38 -2.59
C ALA A 115 -1.22 -13.46 -2.21
N ILE A 116 -0.74 -14.23 -3.17
CA ILE A 116 0.30 -15.24 -2.94
C ILE A 116 1.59 -14.59 -2.47
N ASP A 117 1.98 -13.48 -3.06
CA ASP A 117 3.19 -12.75 -2.68
C ASP A 117 3.07 -12.18 -1.27
N PHE A 118 1.88 -11.68 -0.92
CA PHE A 118 1.62 -11.20 0.43
C PHE A 118 1.73 -12.35 1.45
N LYS A 119 1.19 -13.52 1.14
CA LYS A 119 1.30 -14.69 1.99
C LYS A 119 2.76 -15.11 2.21
N ARG A 120 3.56 -15.10 1.15
CA ARG A 120 4.99 -15.36 1.25
C ARG A 120 5.69 -14.35 2.15
N TRP A 121 5.31 -13.09 2.05
CA TRP A 121 5.85 -12.05 2.92
C TRP A 121 5.50 -12.32 4.38
N GLN A 122 4.27 -12.72 4.68
CA GLN A 122 3.86 -13.08 6.05
C GLN A 122 4.70 -14.24 6.59
N GLU A 123 4.92 -15.26 5.78
CA GLU A 123 5.75 -16.40 6.16
C GLU A 123 7.19 -15.96 6.45
N TYR A 124 7.74 -15.10 5.61
CA TYR A 124 9.07 -14.53 5.81
C TYR A 124 9.12 -13.73 7.12
N ARG A 125 8.14 -12.89 7.37
CA ARG A 125 8.05 -12.09 8.60
C ARG A 125 8.03 -12.99 9.83
N ASP A 126 7.22 -14.03 9.83
CA ASP A 126 7.09 -14.95 10.94
C ASP A 126 8.39 -15.73 11.17
N GLN A 127 9.05 -16.11 10.11
CA GLN A 127 10.35 -16.79 10.18
C GLN A 127 11.42 -15.87 10.80
N VAL A 128 11.49 -14.62 10.37
CA VAL A 128 12.45 -13.64 10.90
C VAL A 128 12.16 -13.32 12.37
N ALA A 129 10.89 -13.21 12.73
CA ALA A 129 10.49 -12.93 14.11
C ALA A 129 10.64 -14.14 15.03
N GLY A 130 10.49 -15.36 14.50
CA GLY A 130 10.51 -16.60 15.26
C GLY A 130 11.88 -17.23 15.41
N GLU A 131 12.85 -16.87 14.58
CA GLU A 131 14.20 -17.41 14.63
C GLU A 131 15.22 -16.32 14.95
N PRO A 132 16.16 -16.58 15.88
CA PRO A 132 17.32 -15.72 15.97
C PRO A 132 18.01 -15.78 14.61
N VAL A 133 18.20 -14.61 14.02
CA VAL A 133 18.78 -14.52 12.68
C VAL A 133 20.12 -15.20 12.70
N ALA A 134 20.18 -16.38 12.07
CA ALA A 134 21.48 -16.95 11.74
C ALA A 134 22.08 -16.07 10.66
N PRO A 135 23.27 -15.55 10.89
CA PRO A 135 23.95 -14.76 9.88
C PRO A 135 24.16 -15.54 8.60
#